data_7e5aa02782113573ac31a77bb62f6ca7
#
_entry.id   7e5aa02782113573ac31a77bb62f6ca7
#
_cell.length_a   1.000
_cell.length_b   1.000
_cell.length_c   1.000
_cell.angle_alpha   90.00
_cell.angle_beta   90.00
_cell.angle_gamma   90.00
#
_symmetry.space_group_name_H-M   'P 1'
#
loop_
_entity.id
_entity.type
_entity.pdbx_description
1 polymer ?
#
loop_
_entity_poly.entity_id
_entity_poly.type
_entity_poly.pdbx_seq_one_letter_code
_entity_poly.pdbx_strand_id
1 'polypeptide(L)'
;MNKGGRGKSRRPNNRRRIGNNPALKHRMNTTDEKAPVLPEVTDEDTVRIIPLSGVEQIGRNMTVVETKDDIIVFDAGFQFVSEGANAPGINYILPNTQYLEERKHKIRALIITHGHLDHIGGIPFIMERIGNPPVYTQYLTSLMVLKRQEEFPHMDPLNMTVVKEGDTFTVGSTKIKTFPVTHSIPDAMGVAVETKHGDVVITGDVKLTHEDGDVIKEEKADWEGVGKNNNLALICDSTNADREGFSAPESAVLDTLDSIIKNTPGRIIVGTFASQFDRLFAIISSCEKYGKKVVLEGRSIKNNIDIAITAKLLEVDPKLFIQAGDMGDYPADKIVVLSTGAQGEEFAALMRMATDKHKFITLTERDTIVLSSSVIPGNEIAVQKLKDNIYRKNVRVVNYRSASVHSSGHGNAGELNWIRQAVKPKFLIPVHGHHYHLKSHMYTAVENGFPKDNIAVPDNGSLIDIKNGTELPVHKEKAPNDIIMVDGFTVGAKQEVVLRDRLSLAQRRYVCYHRHR
;
A
#
# COMPACT_ATOMS: atom_id res chain seq x y z
N MET A 1 1.60 67.49 52.05
CA MET A 1 0.22 67.00 52.16
C MET A 1 -0.23 66.53 50.77
N ASN A 2 -0.40 65.34 50.56
CA ASN A 2 -1.45 64.51 50.05
C ASN A 2 -0.92 63.27 49.36
N LYS A 3 -1.45 62.11 49.75
CA LYS A 3 -1.10 60.75 49.42
C LYS A 3 -1.73 60.37 48.08
N GLY A 4 -0.94 59.80 47.17
CA GLY A 4 -1.42 59.19 45.94
C GLY A 4 -1.40 57.69 46.00
N GLY A 5 -2.56 57.09 45.90
CA GLY A 5 -2.74 55.64 45.96
C GLY A 5 -2.29 54.93 44.68
N ARG A 6 -1.59 53.78 44.84
CA ARG A 6 -1.22 52.82 43.73
C ARG A 6 -2.41 51.94 43.39
N GLY A 7 -2.97 52.18 42.21
CA GLY A 7 -3.96 51.25 41.59
C GLY A 7 -3.29 49.99 41.06
N LYS A 8 -3.69 48.81 41.58
CA LYS A 8 -3.32 47.51 41.04
C LYS A 8 -4.17 47.23 39.78
N SER A 9 -3.56 47.26 38.61
CA SER A 9 -4.21 46.77 37.37
C SER A 9 -4.33 45.25 37.40
N ARG A 10 -5.55 44.76 37.44
CA ARG A 10 -5.88 43.35 37.22
C ARG A 10 -5.73 43.06 35.72
N ARG A 11 -4.77 42.20 35.36
CA ARG A 11 -4.70 41.61 34.00
C ARG A 11 -5.88 40.67 33.80
N PRO A 12 -6.59 40.72 32.67
CA PRO A 12 -7.64 39.76 32.37
C PRO A 12 -7.02 38.40 32.04
N ASN A 13 -7.55 37.37 32.68
CA ASN A 13 -7.18 35.97 32.51
C ASN A 13 -7.77 35.47 31.17
N ASN A 14 -7.00 35.59 30.10
CA ASN A 14 -7.39 35.12 28.78
C ASN A 14 -7.24 33.58 28.71
N ARG A 15 -8.22 32.87 29.26
CA ARG A 15 -8.41 31.44 28.99
C ARG A 15 -8.80 31.32 27.51
N ARG A 16 -7.80 31.14 26.62
CA ARG A 16 -8.04 30.69 25.25
C ARG A 16 -8.80 29.37 25.32
N ARG A 17 -10.05 29.39 24.89
CA ARG A 17 -10.85 28.22 24.62
C ARG A 17 -10.08 27.40 23.57
N ILE A 18 -9.76 26.17 23.92
CA ILE A 18 -9.18 25.18 23.02
C ILE A 18 -10.13 25.06 21.82
N GLY A 19 -9.66 25.44 20.65
CA GLY A 19 -10.42 25.34 19.41
C GLY A 19 -10.84 23.89 19.15
N ASN A 20 -12.13 23.70 18.97
CA ASN A 20 -12.71 22.45 18.52
C ASN A 20 -12.16 22.12 17.12
N ASN A 21 -11.27 21.15 17.01
CA ASN A 21 -10.90 20.57 15.73
C ASN A 21 -12.05 19.65 15.30
N PRO A 22 -12.75 19.93 14.19
CA PRO A 22 -13.90 19.13 13.75
C PRO A 22 -13.54 17.66 13.45
N ALA A 23 -12.30 17.38 13.06
CA ALA A 23 -11.83 16.03 12.76
C ALA A 23 -11.71 15.11 13.99
N LEU A 24 -11.60 15.68 15.22
CA LEU A 24 -11.56 14.90 16.46
C LEU A 24 -12.92 14.82 17.17
N LYS A 25 -13.95 15.53 16.67
CA LYS A 25 -15.29 15.51 17.24
C LYS A 25 -16.22 14.43 16.71
N HIS A 26 -15.81 13.67 15.70
CA HIS A 26 -16.58 12.52 15.28
C HIS A 26 -16.34 11.36 16.23
N ARG A 27 -17.35 11.15 17.10
CA ARG A 27 -17.59 10.02 17.99
C ARG A 27 -16.74 9.90 19.26
N MET A 28 -16.98 10.79 20.19
CA MET A 28 -16.92 10.48 21.63
C MET A 28 -18.36 10.35 22.16
N ASN A 29 -19.16 9.46 21.63
CA ASN A 29 -20.37 8.99 22.27
C ASN A 29 -20.18 7.51 22.60
N THR A 30 -19.57 7.24 23.75
CA THR A 30 -19.70 5.96 24.43
C THR A 30 -21.08 5.94 25.11
N THR A 31 -22.14 5.76 24.33
CA THR A 31 -23.33 5.10 24.79
C THR A 31 -23.13 3.63 24.54
N ASP A 32 -23.38 2.78 25.54
CA ASP A 32 -23.48 1.31 25.41
C ASP A 32 -24.68 0.90 24.52
N GLU A 33 -24.86 1.54 23.39
CA GLU A 33 -25.72 1.04 22.32
C GLU A 33 -24.98 -0.14 21.69
N LYS A 34 -25.52 -1.35 21.93
CA LYS A 34 -25.08 -2.55 21.21
C LYS A 34 -25.04 -2.19 19.73
N ALA A 35 -23.86 -2.36 19.12
CA ALA A 35 -23.72 -2.17 17.68
C ALA A 35 -24.86 -2.91 16.97
N PRO A 36 -25.50 -2.32 15.95
CA PRO A 36 -26.59 -2.98 15.25
C PRO A 36 -26.09 -4.33 14.73
N VAL A 37 -26.84 -5.39 15.02
CA VAL A 37 -26.54 -6.72 14.50
C VAL A 37 -26.72 -6.65 13.00
N LEU A 38 -25.63 -6.75 12.26
CA LEU A 38 -25.68 -6.73 10.80
C LEU A 38 -26.31 -8.02 10.29
N PRO A 39 -27.22 -7.94 9.31
CA PRO A 39 -27.87 -9.12 8.76
C PRO A 39 -26.82 -10.05 8.12
N GLU A 40 -26.94 -11.34 8.36
CA GLU A 40 -26.14 -12.35 7.66
C GLU A 40 -26.69 -12.58 6.25
N VAL A 41 -25.83 -13.06 5.35
CA VAL A 41 -26.27 -13.60 4.06
C VAL A 41 -26.84 -15.00 4.32
N THR A 42 -28.15 -15.16 4.13
CA THR A 42 -28.88 -16.40 4.46
C THR A 42 -29.43 -17.14 3.25
N ASP A 43 -29.42 -16.51 2.09
CA ASP A 43 -29.92 -17.08 0.84
C ASP A 43 -28.79 -17.27 -0.18
N GLU A 44 -29.01 -18.16 -1.15
CA GLU A 44 -28.04 -18.50 -2.20
C GLU A 44 -27.99 -17.49 -3.35
N ASP A 45 -28.93 -16.55 -3.38
CA ASP A 45 -29.10 -15.58 -4.46
C ASP A 45 -28.46 -14.23 -4.13
N THR A 46 -27.88 -14.11 -2.93
CA THR A 46 -27.17 -12.92 -2.48
C THR A 46 -25.66 -13.16 -2.39
N VAL A 47 -24.91 -12.28 -3.03
CA VAL A 47 -23.45 -12.16 -2.88
C VAL A 47 -23.17 -10.81 -2.24
N ARG A 48 -22.53 -10.80 -1.09
CA ARG A 48 -22.16 -9.57 -0.36
C ARG A 48 -20.70 -9.24 -0.55
N ILE A 49 -20.42 -7.99 -0.88
CA ILE A 49 -19.07 -7.45 -1.00
C ILE A 49 -18.91 -6.36 0.07
N ILE A 50 -17.82 -6.46 0.86
CA ILE A 50 -17.54 -5.51 1.93
C ILE A 50 -16.07 -5.08 1.84
N PRO A 51 -15.76 -3.90 1.31
CA PRO A 51 -14.47 -3.28 1.53
C PRO A 51 -14.36 -2.86 3.01
N LEU A 52 -13.74 -3.68 3.84
CA LEU A 52 -13.54 -3.34 5.26
C LEU A 52 -12.60 -2.13 5.41
N SER A 53 -11.67 -1.98 4.47
CA SER A 53 -10.75 -0.84 4.40
C SER A 53 -10.16 -0.73 2.99
N GLY A 54 -9.46 0.39 2.69
CA GLY A 54 -8.80 0.62 1.42
C GLY A 54 -9.60 1.48 0.42
N VAL A 55 -10.77 2.03 0.81
CA VAL A 55 -11.65 2.79 -0.11
C VAL A 55 -11.87 4.26 0.27
N GLU A 56 -11.23 4.74 1.33
CA GLU A 56 -11.17 6.15 1.73
C GLU A 56 -9.72 6.60 1.96
N GLN A 57 -8.78 5.72 1.67
CA GLN A 57 -7.33 5.92 1.80
C GLN A 57 -6.57 4.99 0.85
N ILE A 58 -5.27 5.24 0.70
CA ILE A 58 -4.33 4.29 0.09
C ILE A 58 -3.63 3.54 1.24
N GLY A 59 -3.83 2.23 1.28
CA GLY A 59 -3.32 1.34 2.33
C GLY A 59 -4.42 0.60 3.10
N ARG A 60 -4.04 -0.32 3.96
CA ARG A 60 -4.91 -1.16 4.80
C ARG A 60 -5.94 -1.95 3.99
N ASN A 61 -5.55 -2.44 2.81
CA ASN A 61 -6.50 -3.12 1.93
C ASN A 61 -7.03 -4.40 2.60
N MET A 62 -8.34 -4.52 2.63
CA MET A 62 -9.04 -5.71 3.08
C MET A 62 -10.46 -5.69 2.53
N THR A 63 -10.77 -6.65 1.66
CA THR A 63 -12.09 -6.80 1.04
C THR A 63 -12.64 -8.20 1.33
N VAL A 64 -13.94 -8.28 1.55
CA VAL A 64 -14.66 -9.51 1.84
C VAL A 64 -15.64 -9.80 0.71
N VAL A 65 -15.67 -11.06 0.27
CA VAL A 65 -16.77 -11.62 -0.53
C VAL A 65 -17.46 -12.68 0.32
N GLU A 66 -18.73 -12.45 0.64
CA GLU A 66 -19.55 -13.35 1.44
C GLU A 66 -20.68 -13.91 0.63
N THR A 67 -20.83 -15.23 0.67
CA THR A 67 -22.00 -15.98 0.21
C THR A 67 -22.77 -16.52 1.40
N LYS A 68 -23.82 -17.28 1.17
CA LYS A 68 -24.57 -17.94 2.26
C LYS A 68 -23.68 -18.76 3.20
N ASP A 69 -22.74 -19.53 2.65
CA ASP A 69 -21.99 -20.54 3.40
C ASP A 69 -20.51 -20.16 3.64
N ASP A 70 -19.95 -19.29 2.83
CA ASP A 70 -18.53 -19.01 2.81
C ASP A 70 -18.24 -17.52 2.87
N ILE A 71 -17.17 -17.18 3.56
CA ILE A 71 -16.51 -15.87 3.55
C ILE A 71 -15.10 -16.06 3.02
N ILE A 72 -14.77 -15.34 1.95
CA ILE A 72 -13.43 -15.23 1.40
C ILE A 72 -12.91 -13.82 1.67
N VAL A 73 -11.75 -13.72 2.30
CA VAL A 73 -11.10 -12.45 2.61
C VAL A 73 -9.97 -12.21 1.60
N PHE A 74 -9.91 -11.02 1.06
CA PHE A 74 -8.86 -10.57 0.13
C PHE A 74 -8.01 -9.52 0.80
N ASP A 75 -6.72 -9.80 0.90
CA ASP A 75 -5.68 -8.99 1.51
C ASP A 75 -5.89 -8.71 3.01
N ALA A 76 -4.80 -8.39 3.68
CA ALA A 76 -4.75 -8.04 5.08
C ALA A 76 -3.64 -7.01 5.31
N GLY A 77 -3.86 -5.82 4.78
CA GLY A 77 -2.87 -4.76 4.76
C GLY A 77 -2.80 -3.94 6.04
N PHE A 78 -1.76 -3.11 6.12
CA PHE A 78 -1.69 -2.02 7.08
C PHE A 78 -1.41 -0.68 6.38
N GLN A 79 -1.50 0.40 7.13
CA GLN A 79 -1.07 1.72 6.71
C GLN A 79 -0.10 2.30 7.75
N PHE A 80 0.99 2.93 7.29
CA PHE A 80 1.86 3.71 8.17
C PHE A 80 1.16 4.97 8.65
N VAL A 81 1.46 5.37 9.89
CA VAL A 81 0.99 6.66 10.41
C VAL A 81 1.82 7.77 9.78
N SER A 82 1.16 8.71 9.09
CA SER A 82 1.83 9.83 8.43
C SER A 82 2.49 10.77 9.45
N GLU A 83 3.65 11.36 9.09
CA GLU A 83 4.23 12.48 9.85
C GLU A 83 3.21 13.62 9.94
N GLY A 84 2.88 14.03 11.17
CA GLY A 84 1.87 15.06 11.42
C GLY A 84 0.49 14.52 11.83
N ALA A 85 0.21 13.24 11.71
CA ALA A 85 -0.85 12.61 12.47
C ALA A 85 -0.48 12.74 13.95
N ASN A 86 -1.31 13.43 14.76
CA ASN A 86 -1.09 13.58 16.20
C ASN A 86 -1.26 12.24 16.94
N ALA A 87 -0.43 11.24 16.59
CA ALA A 87 -0.49 9.88 17.11
C ALA A 87 0.89 9.38 17.58
N PRO A 88 1.51 10.01 18.60
CA PRO A 88 2.85 9.64 19.05
C PRO A 88 2.90 8.21 19.57
N GLY A 89 3.83 7.42 19.03
CA GLY A 89 4.06 6.02 19.41
C GLY A 89 3.19 5.01 18.67
N ILE A 90 2.32 5.44 17.75
CA ILE A 90 1.59 4.53 16.87
C ILE A 90 2.43 4.28 15.63
N ASN A 91 2.65 3.00 15.32
CA ASN A 91 3.44 2.58 14.16
C ASN A 91 2.55 2.32 12.94
N TYR A 92 1.43 1.62 13.14
CA TYR A 92 0.55 1.15 12.06
C TYR A 92 -0.91 1.38 12.39
N ILE A 93 -1.70 1.42 11.34
CA ILE A 93 -3.15 1.41 11.39
C ILE A 93 -3.64 0.18 10.61
N LEU A 94 -4.56 -0.57 11.21
CA LEU A 94 -5.15 -1.79 10.64
C LEU A 94 -6.62 -1.57 10.27
N PRO A 95 -7.19 -2.38 9.36
CA PRO A 95 -8.63 -2.49 9.17
C PRO A 95 -9.32 -3.02 10.43
N ASN A 96 -10.58 -2.66 10.61
CA ASN A 96 -11.40 -3.25 11.67
C ASN A 96 -11.89 -4.63 11.24
N THR A 97 -11.56 -5.64 12.03
CA THR A 97 -11.87 -7.04 11.75
C THR A 97 -13.07 -7.58 12.50
N GLN A 98 -13.78 -6.75 13.26
CA GLN A 98 -14.89 -7.20 14.12
C GLN A 98 -15.96 -7.96 13.32
N TYR A 99 -16.31 -7.51 12.11
CA TYR A 99 -17.24 -8.22 11.23
C TYR A 99 -16.82 -9.68 10.99
N LEU A 100 -15.54 -9.91 10.75
CA LEU A 100 -14.96 -11.24 10.53
C LEU A 100 -14.83 -12.02 11.83
N GLU A 101 -14.47 -11.37 12.93
CA GLU A 101 -14.34 -12.00 14.25
C GLU A 101 -15.66 -12.63 14.73
N GLU A 102 -16.79 -11.98 14.43
CA GLU A 102 -18.13 -12.47 14.75
C GLU A 102 -18.57 -13.64 13.84
N ARG A 103 -17.89 -13.84 12.68
CA ARG A 103 -18.22 -14.81 11.62
C ARG A 103 -17.10 -15.79 11.30
N LYS A 104 -16.18 -16.03 12.23
CA LYS A 104 -15.00 -16.92 12.04
C LYS A 104 -15.38 -18.28 11.45
N HIS A 105 -16.53 -18.81 11.84
CA HIS A 105 -17.03 -20.12 11.40
C HIS A 105 -17.31 -20.20 9.89
N LYS A 106 -17.53 -19.05 9.22
CA LYS A 106 -17.76 -18.95 7.76
C LYS A 106 -16.49 -18.65 6.97
N ILE A 107 -15.41 -18.19 7.61
CA ILE A 107 -14.18 -17.80 6.90
C ILE A 107 -13.47 -19.05 6.39
N ARG A 108 -13.29 -19.13 5.07
CA ARG A 108 -12.67 -20.28 4.40
C ARG A 108 -11.25 -20.03 3.99
N ALA A 109 -10.91 -18.79 3.63
CA ALA A 109 -9.58 -18.43 3.16
C ALA A 109 -9.30 -16.95 3.36
N LEU A 110 -8.01 -16.64 3.50
CA LEU A 110 -7.41 -15.36 3.19
C LEU A 110 -6.63 -15.53 1.88
N ILE A 111 -7.00 -14.79 0.85
CA ILE A 111 -6.30 -14.79 -0.45
C ILE A 111 -5.53 -13.47 -0.55
N ILE A 112 -4.21 -13.56 -0.76
CA ILE A 112 -3.34 -12.40 -0.90
C ILE A 112 -3.02 -12.18 -2.37
N THR A 113 -3.37 -11.00 -2.88
CA THR A 113 -3.19 -10.64 -4.28
C THR A 113 -1.73 -10.42 -4.66
N HIS A 114 -0.95 -9.77 -3.78
CA HIS A 114 0.48 -9.52 -3.99
C HIS A 114 1.19 -9.08 -2.69
N GLY A 115 2.52 -8.96 -2.73
CA GLY A 115 3.38 -8.83 -1.56
C GLY A 115 3.61 -7.40 -1.02
N HIS A 116 2.87 -6.38 -1.43
CA HIS A 116 3.00 -5.04 -0.84
C HIS A 116 2.47 -4.99 0.59
N LEU A 117 3.06 -4.11 1.42
CA LEU A 117 2.73 -4.04 2.85
C LEU A 117 1.31 -3.58 3.14
N ASP A 118 0.73 -2.80 2.27
CA ASP A 118 -0.68 -2.39 2.35
C ASP A 118 -1.67 -3.50 1.96
N HIS A 119 -1.14 -4.70 1.58
CA HIS A 119 -1.87 -5.94 1.34
C HIS A 119 -1.49 -7.06 2.28
N ILE A 120 -0.23 -7.11 2.78
CA ILE A 120 0.23 -8.21 3.66
C ILE A 120 0.62 -7.75 5.07
N GLY A 121 0.85 -6.46 5.28
CA GLY A 121 1.50 -5.96 6.50
C GLY A 121 0.71 -6.17 7.78
N GLY A 122 -0.61 -6.31 7.68
CA GLY A 122 -1.52 -6.56 8.80
C GLY A 122 -1.62 -8.04 9.22
N ILE A 123 -1.14 -8.98 8.41
CA ILE A 123 -1.26 -10.42 8.65
C ILE A 123 -0.87 -10.82 10.08
N PRO A 124 0.29 -10.43 10.64
CA PRO A 124 0.69 -10.81 11.99
C PRO A 124 -0.28 -10.37 13.10
N PHE A 125 -1.07 -9.34 12.84
CA PHE A 125 -2.00 -8.77 13.82
C PHE A 125 -3.44 -9.25 13.65
N ILE A 126 -3.78 -9.74 12.46
CA ILE A 126 -5.16 -10.02 12.03
C ILE A 126 -5.49 -11.51 12.10
N MET A 127 -4.55 -12.39 11.75
CA MET A 127 -4.83 -13.82 11.54
C MET A 127 -5.47 -14.50 12.74
N GLU A 128 -4.93 -14.34 13.96
CA GLU A 128 -5.51 -14.91 15.17
C GLU A 128 -6.92 -14.37 15.44
N ARG A 129 -7.14 -13.10 15.16
CA ARG A 129 -8.43 -12.44 15.37
C ARG A 129 -9.53 -13.02 14.49
N ILE A 130 -9.20 -13.42 13.26
CA ILE A 130 -10.13 -14.00 12.30
C ILE A 130 -10.16 -15.54 12.28
N GLY A 131 -9.42 -16.19 13.20
CA GLY A 131 -9.44 -17.65 13.39
C GLY A 131 -8.41 -18.43 12.58
N ASN A 132 -7.31 -17.79 12.15
CA ASN A 132 -6.20 -18.41 11.39
C ASN A 132 -6.67 -19.21 10.16
N PRO A 133 -7.47 -18.63 9.24
CA PRO A 133 -7.88 -19.33 8.04
C PRO A 133 -6.66 -19.69 7.16
N PRO A 134 -6.79 -20.70 6.26
CA PRO A 134 -5.76 -20.98 5.26
C PRO A 134 -5.46 -19.74 4.40
N VAL A 135 -4.17 -19.53 4.09
CA VAL A 135 -3.68 -18.41 3.27
C VAL A 135 -3.29 -18.93 1.90
N TYR A 136 -3.80 -18.30 0.85
CA TYR A 136 -3.49 -18.63 -0.54
C TYR A 136 -2.82 -17.44 -1.21
N THR A 137 -1.68 -17.66 -1.86
CA THR A 137 -0.97 -16.61 -2.59
C THR A 137 0.08 -17.21 -3.53
N GLN A 138 0.69 -16.41 -4.39
CA GLN A 138 1.78 -16.84 -5.25
C GLN A 138 3.11 -16.95 -4.49
N TYR A 139 4.12 -17.52 -5.15
CA TYR A 139 5.37 -17.96 -4.50
C TYR A 139 6.18 -16.81 -3.89
N LEU A 140 6.48 -15.75 -4.66
CA LEU A 140 7.24 -14.60 -4.15
C LEU A 140 6.52 -13.93 -2.98
N THR A 141 5.21 -13.71 -3.14
CA THR A 141 4.37 -13.15 -2.09
C THR A 141 4.38 -14.02 -0.83
N SER A 142 4.37 -15.34 -0.97
CA SER A 142 4.47 -16.26 0.17
C SER A 142 5.77 -16.07 0.95
N LEU A 143 6.90 -15.92 0.26
CA LEU A 143 8.19 -15.64 0.90
C LEU A 143 8.19 -14.29 1.63
N MET A 144 7.56 -13.27 1.05
CA MET A 144 7.45 -11.95 1.68
C MET A 144 6.56 -11.99 2.93
N VAL A 145 5.44 -12.71 2.88
CA VAL A 145 4.56 -12.93 4.03
C VAL A 145 5.30 -13.67 5.14
N LEU A 146 6.00 -14.76 4.82
CA LEU A 146 6.79 -15.51 5.79
C LEU A 146 7.91 -14.64 6.38
N LYS A 147 8.58 -13.84 5.55
CA LYS A 147 9.60 -12.90 6.02
C LYS A 147 9.04 -11.84 6.95
N ARG A 148 7.83 -11.36 6.70
CA ARG A 148 7.12 -10.45 7.60
C ARG A 148 6.75 -11.15 8.91
N GLN A 149 6.32 -12.41 8.86
CA GLN A 149 5.96 -13.21 10.03
C GLN A 149 7.16 -13.46 10.96
N GLU A 150 8.39 -13.60 10.43
CA GLU A 150 9.61 -13.74 11.24
C GLU A 150 9.83 -12.59 12.24
N GLU A 151 9.31 -11.40 11.97
CA GLU A 151 9.36 -10.26 12.88
C GLU A 151 8.46 -10.46 14.13
N PHE A 152 7.57 -11.46 14.09
CA PHE A 152 6.57 -11.76 15.12
C PHE A 152 6.63 -13.24 15.56
N PRO A 153 7.74 -13.69 16.17
CA PRO A 153 7.99 -15.11 16.47
C PRO A 153 7.03 -15.71 17.51
N HIS A 154 6.19 -14.89 18.15
CA HIS A 154 5.18 -15.32 19.11
C HIS A 154 3.82 -15.65 18.47
N MET A 155 3.66 -15.38 17.18
CA MET A 155 2.44 -15.67 16.43
C MET A 155 2.46 -17.11 15.91
N ASP A 156 1.27 -17.71 15.79
CA ASP A 156 1.12 -19.05 15.23
C ASP A 156 1.62 -19.11 13.77
N PRO A 157 2.19 -20.26 13.35
CA PRO A 157 2.55 -20.50 11.96
C PRO A 157 1.33 -20.38 11.04
N LEU A 158 1.53 -19.77 9.88
CA LEU A 158 0.49 -19.64 8.86
C LEU A 158 0.30 -20.96 8.10
N ASN A 159 -0.96 -21.37 7.91
CA ASN A 159 -1.31 -22.44 6.99
C ASN A 159 -1.34 -21.89 5.55
N MET A 160 -0.19 -21.92 4.87
CA MET A 160 0.00 -21.27 3.59
C MET A 160 -0.01 -22.27 2.43
N THR A 161 -0.77 -21.96 1.40
CA THR A 161 -0.82 -22.69 0.13
C THR A 161 -0.35 -21.78 -1.00
N VAL A 162 0.71 -22.20 -1.69
CA VAL A 162 1.20 -21.49 -2.87
C VAL A 162 0.39 -21.92 -4.08
N VAL A 163 -0.23 -20.96 -4.75
CA VAL A 163 -0.98 -21.13 -5.99
C VAL A 163 -0.21 -20.53 -7.16
N LYS A 164 -0.60 -20.90 -8.39
CA LYS A 164 -0.01 -20.38 -9.63
C LYS A 164 -1.05 -19.61 -10.43
N GLU A 165 -0.58 -18.86 -11.41
CA GLU A 165 -1.42 -18.26 -12.44
C GLU A 165 -2.23 -19.34 -13.18
N GLY A 166 -3.51 -19.08 -13.38
CA GLY A 166 -4.43 -20.00 -14.05
C GLY A 166 -4.93 -21.17 -13.19
N ASP A 167 -4.47 -21.28 -11.93
CA ASP A 167 -4.96 -22.32 -11.03
C ASP A 167 -6.45 -22.14 -10.72
N THR A 168 -7.09 -23.29 -10.54
CA THR A 168 -8.47 -23.38 -10.06
C THR A 168 -8.51 -24.29 -8.86
N PHE A 169 -9.02 -23.81 -7.73
CA PHE A 169 -9.12 -24.56 -6.48
C PHE A 169 -10.43 -24.23 -5.75
N THR A 170 -10.77 -25.00 -4.73
CA THR A 170 -12.01 -24.82 -3.97
C THR A 170 -11.69 -24.55 -2.51
N VAL A 171 -12.35 -23.55 -1.93
CA VAL A 171 -12.30 -23.19 -0.50
C VAL A 171 -13.73 -23.17 0.05
N GLY A 172 -14.01 -24.01 1.06
CA GLY A 172 -15.39 -24.26 1.46
C GLY A 172 -16.20 -24.88 0.30
N SER A 173 -17.28 -24.25 -0.08
CA SER A 173 -18.11 -24.59 -1.24
C SER A 173 -17.77 -23.74 -2.49
N THR A 174 -16.91 -22.73 -2.32
CA THR A 174 -16.65 -21.70 -3.31
C THR A 174 -15.43 -22.06 -4.17
N LYS A 175 -15.57 -21.97 -5.49
CA LYS A 175 -14.50 -22.20 -6.45
C LYS A 175 -13.80 -20.89 -6.79
N ILE A 176 -12.47 -20.93 -6.76
CA ILE A 176 -11.59 -19.78 -6.99
C ILE A 176 -10.75 -20.05 -8.23
N LYS A 177 -10.61 -19.04 -9.08
CA LYS A 177 -9.71 -19.07 -10.24
C LYS A 177 -8.72 -17.92 -10.12
N THR A 178 -7.45 -18.15 -10.35
CA THR A 178 -6.42 -17.11 -10.41
C THR A 178 -6.08 -16.74 -11.84
N PHE A 179 -5.64 -15.51 -12.06
CA PHE A 179 -5.13 -15.06 -13.36
C PHE A 179 -4.01 -14.05 -13.16
N PRO A 180 -3.06 -13.91 -14.10
CA PRO A 180 -1.97 -12.96 -13.97
C PRO A 180 -2.47 -11.53 -14.09
N VAL A 181 -1.87 -10.62 -13.33
CA VAL A 181 -2.01 -9.17 -13.49
C VAL A 181 -0.65 -8.50 -13.44
N THR A 182 -0.47 -7.45 -14.21
CA THR A 182 0.75 -6.64 -14.16
C THR A 182 0.64 -5.61 -13.05
N HIS A 183 1.66 -5.57 -12.19
CA HIS A 183 1.85 -4.54 -11.17
C HIS A 183 3.34 -4.21 -11.04
N SER A 184 3.74 -3.43 -10.02
CA SER A 184 5.15 -3.08 -9.77
C SER A 184 5.95 -4.16 -9.03
N ILE A 185 5.34 -5.28 -8.73
CA ILE A 185 5.93 -6.44 -8.06
C ILE A 185 5.56 -7.70 -8.83
N PRO A 186 6.50 -8.64 -9.05
CA PRO A 186 6.20 -9.93 -9.64
C PRO A 186 5.19 -10.74 -8.79
N ASP A 187 4.59 -11.75 -9.39
CA ASP A 187 3.60 -12.60 -8.73
C ASP A 187 2.33 -11.86 -8.26
N ALA A 188 2.01 -10.70 -8.85
CA ALA A 188 0.69 -10.11 -8.64
C ALA A 188 -0.37 -10.94 -9.37
N MET A 189 -1.48 -11.22 -8.71
CA MET A 189 -2.57 -12.02 -9.29
C MET A 189 -3.93 -11.38 -9.08
N GLY A 190 -4.75 -11.48 -10.12
CA GLY A 190 -6.18 -11.30 -10.01
C GLY A 190 -6.88 -12.60 -9.64
N VAL A 191 -8.08 -12.48 -9.10
CA VAL A 191 -8.85 -13.62 -8.60
C VAL A 191 -10.30 -13.51 -9.08
N ALA A 192 -10.87 -14.61 -9.54
CA ALA A 192 -12.29 -14.74 -9.84
C ALA A 192 -12.93 -15.73 -8.85
N VAL A 193 -13.93 -15.27 -8.14
CA VAL A 193 -14.75 -16.05 -7.19
C VAL A 193 -16.00 -16.48 -7.89
N GLU A 194 -16.15 -17.79 -8.13
CA GLU A 194 -17.34 -18.35 -8.79
C GLU A 194 -18.55 -18.27 -7.85
N THR A 195 -19.63 -17.65 -8.32
CA THR A 195 -20.89 -17.57 -7.61
C THR A 195 -22.04 -18.14 -8.47
N LYS A 196 -23.20 -18.33 -7.87
CA LYS A 196 -24.40 -18.80 -8.57
C LYS A 196 -24.77 -17.93 -9.79
N HIS A 197 -24.50 -16.62 -9.70
CA HIS A 197 -24.91 -15.64 -10.72
C HIS A 197 -23.77 -15.18 -11.64
N GLY A 198 -22.58 -15.73 -11.49
CA GLY A 198 -21.38 -15.41 -12.24
C GLY A 198 -20.17 -15.10 -11.35
N ASP A 199 -19.04 -14.82 -11.98
CA ASP A 199 -17.78 -14.61 -11.27
C ASP A 199 -17.70 -13.18 -10.69
N VAL A 200 -17.26 -13.06 -9.43
CA VAL A 200 -16.78 -11.80 -8.85
C VAL A 200 -15.29 -11.71 -9.09
N VAL A 201 -14.89 -10.79 -9.95
CA VAL A 201 -13.49 -10.58 -10.36
C VAL A 201 -12.86 -9.51 -9.50
N ILE A 202 -11.72 -9.82 -8.88
CA ILE A 202 -10.91 -8.91 -8.05
C ILE A 202 -9.56 -8.74 -8.75
N THR A 203 -9.19 -7.50 -9.08
CA THR A 203 -7.92 -7.24 -9.77
C THR A 203 -6.70 -7.28 -8.84
N GLY A 204 -6.88 -6.97 -7.54
CA GLY A 204 -5.79 -6.45 -6.74
C GLY A 204 -5.30 -5.13 -7.34
N ASP A 205 -4.05 -4.75 -7.06
CA ASP A 205 -3.41 -3.61 -7.69
C ASP A 205 -3.01 -3.97 -9.13
N VAL A 206 -3.32 -3.09 -10.08
CA VAL A 206 -3.19 -3.43 -11.49
C VAL A 206 -2.78 -2.24 -12.35
N LYS A 207 -1.93 -2.52 -13.33
CA LYS A 207 -1.70 -1.68 -14.51
C LYS A 207 -1.68 -2.56 -15.74
N LEU A 208 -1.45 -1.99 -16.92
CA LEU A 208 -1.27 -2.73 -18.17
C LEU A 208 0.15 -2.52 -18.72
N THR A 209 0.69 -3.56 -19.31
CA THR A 209 1.90 -3.44 -20.13
C THR A 209 1.46 -3.06 -21.54
N HIS A 210 1.96 -1.92 -22.03
CA HIS A 210 1.53 -1.37 -23.31
C HIS A 210 2.65 -0.57 -23.98
N GLU A 211 2.53 -0.38 -25.30
CA GLU A 211 3.32 0.57 -26.08
C GLU A 211 2.35 1.58 -26.70
N ASP A 212 2.50 2.86 -26.34
CA ASP A 212 1.64 3.96 -26.81
C ASP A 212 0.12 3.72 -26.66
N GLY A 213 -0.29 2.97 -25.63
CA GLY A 213 -1.68 2.62 -25.35
C GLY A 213 -2.15 1.30 -25.97
N ASP A 214 -1.34 0.66 -26.80
CA ASP A 214 -1.61 -0.69 -27.31
C ASP A 214 -1.11 -1.73 -26.30
N VAL A 215 -2.05 -2.42 -25.65
CA VAL A 215 -1.74 -3.49 -24.67
C VAL A 215 -1.07 -4.65 -25.36
N ILE A 216 -0.01 -5.21 -24.76
CA ILE A 216 0.74 -6.34 -25.32
C ILE A 216 -0.17 -7.56 -25.51
N LYS A 217 0.19 -8.38 -26.49
CA LYS A 217 -0.66 -9.50 -26.95
C LYS A 217 -0.93 -10.53 -25.84
N GLU A 218 0.06 -10.84 -25.04
CA GLU A 218 0.00 -11.83 -23.97
C GLU A 218 -1.01 -11.37 -22.91
N GLU A 219 -0.85 -10.17 -22.39
CA GLU A 219 -1.72 -9.62 -21.36
C GLU A 219 -3.15 -9.39 -21.87
N LYS A 220 -3.29 -8.98 -23.15
CA LYS A 220 -4.60 -8.90 -23.80
C LYS A 220 -5.31 -10.24 -23.83
N ALA A 221 -4.58 -11.34 -24.10
CA ALA A 221 -5.15 -12.69 -24.13
C ALA A 221 -5.63 -13.14 -22.74
N ASP A 222 -4.89 -12.80 -21.69
CA ASP A 222 -5.26 -13.12 -20.30
C ASP A 222 -6.57 -12.42 -19.90
N TRP A 223 -6.66 -11.11 -20.12
CA TRP A 223 -7.88 -10.33 -19.83
C TRP A 223 -9.07 -10.74 -20.69
N GLU A 224 -8.87 -11.04 -21.98
CA GLU A 224 -9.90 -11.60 -22.84
C GLU A 224 -10.34 -13.01 -22.36
N GLY A 225 -9.42 -13.77 -21.78
CA GLY A 225 -9.72 -15.04 -21.11
C GLY A 225 -10.69 -14.86 -19.95
N VAL A 226 -10.45 -13.90 -19.08
CA VAL A 226 -11.37 -13.53 -17.98
C VAL A 226 -12.71 -13.05 -18.54
N GLY A 227 -12.70 -12.25 -19.61
CA GLY A 227 -13.90 -11.70 -20.23
C GLY A 227 -14.80 -12.70 -20.96
N LYS A 228 -14.36 -13.96 -21.13
CA LYS A 228 -15.20 -15.05 -21.66
C LYS A 228 -16.14 -15.64 -20.62
N ASN A 229 -15.88 -15.39 -19.34
CA ASN A 229 -16.74 -15.86 -18.26
C ASN A 229 -17.99 -14.97 -18.12
N ASN A 230 -18.98 -15.46 -17.39
CA ASN A 230 -20.10 -14.65 -16.95
C ASN A 230 -19.66 -13.84 -15.71
N ASN A 231 -19.14 -12.62 -15.93
CA ASN A 231 -18.61 -11.80 -14.84
C ASN A 231 -19.72 -10.96 -14.19
N LEU A 232 -20.08 -11.33 -12.97
CA LEU A 232 -21.11 -10.67 -12.18
C LEU A 232 -20.64 -9.28 -11.71
N ALA A 233 -19.44 -9.20 -11.17
CA ALA A 233 -18.88 -7.95 -10.67
C ALA A 233 -17.38 -7.84 -10.94
N LEU A 234 -16.90 -6.61 -11.08
CA LEU A 234 -15.48 -6.26 -11.10
C LEU A 234 -15.17 -5.36 -9.90
N ILE A 235 -14.34 -5.85 -8.99
CA ILE A 235 -13.73 -5.08 -7.90
C ILE A 235 -12.36 -4.66 -8.39
N CYS A 236 -12.15 -3.36 -8.63
CA CYS A 236 -11.02 -2.85 -9.40
C CYS A 236 -10.29 -1.71 -8.69
N ASP A 237 -8.94 -1.76 -8.76
CA ASP A 237 -8.04 -0.69 -8.35
C ASP A 237 -8.46 0.68 -8.92
N SER A 238 -8.29 1.73 -8.14
CA SER A 238 -8.65 3.09 -8.54
C SER A 238 -7.57 4.12 -8.19
N THR A 239 -6.38 3.70 -7.79
CA THR A 239 -5.32 4.58 -7.23
C THR A 239 -4.93 5.73 -8.14
N ASN A 240 -4.94 5.54 -9.47
CA ASN A 240 -4.63 6.58 -10.46
C ASN A 240 -5.83 6.89 -11.38
N ALA A 241 -7.04 6.59 -10.97
CA ALA A 241 -8.24 6.79 -11.80
C ALA A 241 -8.53 8.27 -12.11
N ASP A 242 -7.88 9.21 -11.42
CA ASP A 242 -7.95 10.66 -11.67
C ASP A 242 -6.96 11.15 -12.74
N ARG A 243 -6.12 10.25 -13.30
CA ARG A 243 -5.16 10.54 -14.34
C ARG A 243 -5.66 10.06 -15.68
N GLU A 244 -5.68 10.94 -16.65
CA GLU A 244 -6.15 10.62 -18.01
C GLU A 244 -5.20 9.66 -18.76
N GLY A 245 -5.74 8.93 -19.72
CA GLY A 245 -4.99 8.10 -20.65
C GLY A 245 -4.36 6.86 -20.00
N PHE A 246 -3.22 6.45 -20.52
CA PHE A 246 -2.41 5.34 -20.04
C PHE A 246 -1.21 5.85 -19.24
N SER A 247 -0.71 5.05 -18.32
CA SER A 247 0.49 5.36 -17.54
C SER A 247 1.75 5.34 -18.43
N ALA A 248 2.85 5.92 -17.97
CA ALA A 248 4.11 5.78 -18.71
C ALA A 248 4.57 4.31 -18.72
N PRO A 249 4.97 3.75 -19.87
CA PRO A 249 5.44 2.38 -19.95
C PRO A 249 6.73 2.20 -19.13
N GLU A 250 6.84 1.07 -18.44
CA GLU A 250 8.02 0.77 -17.60
C GLU A 250 9.28 0.63 -18.46
N SER A 251 9.19 0.16 -19.72
CA SER A 251 10.31 0.08 -20.67
C SER A 251 11.05 1.41 -20.81
N ALA A 252 10.32 2.52 -20.96
CA ALA A 252 10.91 3.86 -21.07
C ALA A 252 11.67 4.27 -19.79
N VAL A 253 11.22 3.81 -18.63
CA VAL A 253 11.90 4.02 -17.34
C VAL A 253 13.21 3.24 -17.29
N LEU A 254 13.17 1.96 -17.69
CA LEU A 254 14.34 1.08 -17.69
C LEU A 254 15.42 1.59 -18.64
N ASP A 255 15.05 2.01 -19.85
CA ASP A 255 15.99 2.60 -20.83
C ASP A 255 16.65 3.88 -20.31
N THR A 256 15.87 4.73 -19.65
CA THR A 256 16.38 5.97 -19.04
C THR A 256 17.37 5.66 -17.92
N LEU A 257 17.05 4.71 -17.04
CA LEU A 257 17.93 4.28 -15.94
C LEU A 257 19.21 3.63 -16.47
N ASP A 258 19.13 2.75 -17.49
CA ASP A 258 20.31 2.16 -18.17
C ASP A 258 21.23 3.25 -18.72
N SER A 259 20.66 4.25 -19.40
CA SER A 259 21.41 5.40 -19.92
C SER A 259 22.09 6.22 -18.82
N ILE A 260 21.40 6.48 -17.69
CA ILE A 260 21.96 7.19 -16.54
C ILE A 260 23.12 6.38 -15.93
N ILE A 261 22.92 5.08 -15.72
CA ILE A 261 23.96 4.19 -15.16
C ILE A 261 25.20 4.16 -16.05
N LYS A 262 25.00 4.06 -17.37
CA LYS A 262 26.09 4.05 -18.35
C LYS A 262 26.91 5.34 -18.37
N ASN A 263 26.23 6.50 -18.36
CA ASN A 263 26.84 7.76 -18.77
C ASN A 263 27.22 8.69 -17.61
N THR A 264 26.84 8.39 -16.37
CA THR A 264 27.13 9.24 -15.22
C THR A 264 28.62 9.11 -14.81
N PRO A 265 29.39 10.22 -14.75
CA PRO A 265 30.83 10.18 -14.48
C PRO A 265 31.17 10.02 -12.99
N GLY A 266 30.22 10.06 -12.08
CA GLY A 266 30.41 9.93 -10.64
C GLY A 266 29.60 8.80 -10.02
N ARG A 267 29.57 8.77 -8.68
CA ARG A 267 28.75 7.83 -7.94
C ARG A 267 27.28 8.14 -8.14
N ILE A 268 26.48 7.08 -8.37
CA ILE A 268 25.03 7.17 -8.52
C ILE A 268 24.38 6.67 -7.25
N ILE A 269 23.38 7.38 -6.75
CA ILE A 269 22.55 6.97 -5.63
C ILE A 269 21.11 6.94 -6.11
N VAL A 270 20.50 5.76 -6.18
CA VAL A 270 19.12 5.59 -6.63
C VAL A 270 18.22 5.36 -5.42
N GLY A 271 17.37 6.35 -5.14
CA GLY A 271 16.28 6.22 -4.19
C GLY A 271 15.05 5.66 -4.89
N THR A 272 14.61 4.47 -4.49
CA THR A 272 13.46 3.78 -5.08
C THR A 272 12.67 3.02 -4.02
N PHE A 273 11.47 2.54 -4.39
CA PHE A 273 10.72 1.60 -3.55
C PHE A 273 11.41 0.24 -3.53
N ALA A 274 11.55 -0.33 -2.36
CA ALA A 274 12.17 -1.64 -2.19
C ALA A 274 11.38 -2.78 -2.85
N SER A 275 10.10 -2.58 -3.09
CA SER A 275 9.18 -3.56 -3.67
C SER A 275 9.08 -3.49 -5.20
N GLN A 276 9.73 -2.52 -5.85
CA GLN A 276 9.76 -2.46 -7.32
C GLN A 276 10.86 -3.39 -7.88
N PHE A 277 10.59 -4.68 -7.85
CA PHE A 277 11.58 -5.71 -8.18
C PHE A 277 12.11 -5.59 -9.60
N ASP A 278 11.25 -5.41 -10.60
CA ASP A 278 11.68 -5.32 -12.01
C ASP A 278 12.67 -4.17 -12.22
N ARG A 279 12.42 -3.04 -11.56
CA ARG A 279 13.32 -1.88 -11.61
C ARG A 279 14.63 -2.14 -10.88
N LEU A 280 14.59 -2.80 -9.71
CA LEU A 280 15.79 -3.20 -8.99
C LEU A 280 16.62 -4.16 -9.84
N PHE A 281 15.99 -5.15 -10.49
CA PHE A 281 16.66 -6.12 -11.35
C PHE A 281 17.29 -5.44 -12.55
N ALA A 282 16.58 -4.53 -13.22
CA ALA A 282 17.10 -3.79 -14.35
C ALA A 282 18.32 -2.92 -13.97
N ILE A 283 18.27 -2.23 -12.83
CA ILE A 283 19.40 -1.44 -12.32
C ILE A 283 20.61 -2.35 -12.03
N ILE A 284 20.39 -3.48 -11.37
CA ILE A 284 21.43 -4.46 -11.03
C ILE A 284 22.04 -5.04 -12.31
N SER A 285 21.23 -5.45 -13.28
CA SER A 285 21.69 -5.95 -14.58
C SER A 285 22.49 -4.90 -15.36
N SER A 286 22.05 -3.63 -15.36
CA SER A 286 22.80 -2.54 -15.96
C SER A 286 24.16 -2.32 -15.27
N CYS A 287 24.22 -2.45 -13.94
CA CYS A 287 25.48 -2.35 -13.19
C CYS A 287 26.45 -3.46 -13.59
N GLU A 288 25.97 -4.71 -13.70
CA GLU A 288 26.78 -5.84 -14.17
C GLU A 288 27.29 -5.60 -15.60
N LYS A 289 26.40 -5.21 -16.53
CA LYS A 289 26.71 -4.89 -17.93
C LYS A 289 27.81 -3.84 -18.07
N TYR A 290 27.84 -2.80 -17.22
CA TYR A 290 28.79 -1.71 -17.29
C TYR A 290 29.95 -1.85 -16.28
N GLY A 291 30.10 -3.00 -15.63
CA GLY A 291 31.17 -3.29 -14.69
C GLY A 291 31.19 -2.34 -13.48
N LYS A 292 30.00 -1.98 -12.99
CA LYS A 292 29.84 -1.17 -11.78
C LYS A 292 29.53 -2.08 -10.58
N LYS A 293 29.82 -1.61 -9.37
CA LYS A 293 29.50 -2.28 -8.11
C LYS A 293 28.19 -1.73 -7.54
N VAL A 294 27.43 -2.59 -6.86
CA VAL A 294 26.16 -2.25 -6.24
C VAL A 294 26.29 -2.26 -4.72
N VAL A 295 25.87 -1.18 -4.09
CA VAL A 295 25.75 -1.05 -2.63
C VAL A 295 24.26 -1.02 -2.29
N LEU A 296 23.81 -1.93 -1.44
CA LEU A 296 22.42 -1.96 -0.96
C LEU A 296 22.32 -1.22 0.38
N GLU A 297 21.51 -0.17 0.44
CA GLU A 297 21.30 0.62 1.65
C GLU A 297 19.81 0.74 2.02
N GLY A 298 19.50 0.17 3.18
CA GLY A 298 18.14 0.02 3.72
C GLY A 298 17.76 -1.44 3.91
N ARG A 299 17.08 -1.72 5.01
CA ARG A 299 16.74 -3.10 5.40
C ARG A 299 15.83 -3.77 4.37
N SER A 300 14.77 -3.07 3.95
CA SER A 300 13.78 -3.62 3.01
C SER A 300 14.38 -3.94 1.64
N ILE A 301 15.27 -3.09 1.09
CA ILE A 301 15.96 -3.43 -0.19
C ILE A 301 16.82 -4.68 -0.02
N LYS A 302 17.61 -4.78 1.06
CA LYS A 302 18.44 -5.97 1.35
C LYS A 302 17.57 -7.23 1.43
N ASN A 303 16.51 -7.19 2.23
CA ASN A 303 15.60 -8.31 2.40
C ASN A 303 14.94 -8.73 1.07
N ASN A 304 14.50 -7.77 0.27
CA ASN A 304 13.81 -8.08 -0.99
C ASN A 304 14.76 -8.63 -2.05
N ILE A 305 16.01 -8.15 -2.11
CA ILE A 305 17.03 -8.75 -2.98
C ILE A 305 17.37 -10.18 -2.52
N ASP A 306 17.52 -10.42 -1.21
CA ASP A 306 17.75 -11.77 -0.66
C ASP A 306 16.57 -12.71 -0.99
N ILE A 307 15.34 -12.24 -0.88
CA ILE A 307 14.14 -12.98 -1.27
C ILE A 307 14.15 -13.29 -2.77
N ALA A 308 14.48 -12.31 -3.62
CA ALA A 308 14.52 -12.47 -5.07
C ALA A 308 15.58 -13.52 -5.51
N ILE A 309 16.76 -13.50 -4.87
CA ILE A 309 17.82 -14.51 -5.11
C ILE A 309 17.34 -15.89 -4.66
N THR A 310 16.72 -15.97 -3.47
CA THR A 310 16.17 -17.23 -2.93
C THR A 310 15.08 -17.79 -3.84
N ALA A 311 14.21 -16.94 -4.36
CA ALA A 311 13.14 -17.28 -5.29
C ALA A 311 13.65 -17.60 -6.72
N LYS A 312 14.95 -17.43 -6.98
CA LYS A 312 15.57 -17.57 -8.32
C LYS A 312 14.99 -16.60 -9.38
N LEU A 313 14.49 -15.46 -8.94
CA LEU A 313 14.04 -14.37 -9.81
C LEU A 313 15.18 -13.44 -10.20
N LEU A 314 16.25 -13.43 -9.42
CA LEU A 314 17.47 -12.67 -9.68
C LEU A 314 18.69 -13.60 -9.61
N GLU A 315 19.32 -13.84 -10.75
CA GLU A 315 20.60 -14.52 -10.87
C GLU A 315 21.70 -13.48 -11.09
N VAL A 316 22.66 -13.38 -10.18
CA VAL A 316 23.70 -12.35 -10.21
C VAL A 316 24.98 -12.86 -9.53
N ASP A 317 26.17 -12.47 -10.03
CA ASP A 317 27.43 -12.75 -9.35
C ASP A 317 27.44 -12.02 -7.99
N PRO A 318 27.57 -12.74 -6.85
CA PRO A 318 27.65 -12.11 -5.53
C PRO A 318 28.75 -11.04 -5.40
N LYS A 319 29.81 -11.12 -6.22
CA LYS A 319 30.89 -10.12 -6.27
C LYS A 319 30.46 -8.76 -6.80
N LEU A 320 29.27 -8.68 -7.39
CA LEU A 320 28.67 -7.40 -7.81
C LEU A 320 28.35 -6.54 -6.59
N PHE A 321 27.90 -7.15 -5.50
CA PHE A 321 27.53 -6.45 -4.27
C PHE A 321 28.73 -6.19 -3.40
N ILE A 322 28.88 -4.95 -2.92
CA ILE A 322 29.89 -4.55 -1.95
C ILE A 322 29.25 -3.86 -0.74
N GLN A 323 29.95 -3.86 0.39
CA GLN A 323 29.47 -3.12 1.56
C GLN A 323 29.76 -1.62 1.40
N ALA A 324 28.96 -0.78 2.04
CA ALA A 324 29.16 0.66 2.01
C ALA A 324 30.53 1.12 2.54
N GLY A 325 31.12 0.33 3.46
CA GLY A 325 32.48 0.57 3.98
C GLY A 325 33.60 0.37 2.96
N ASP A 326 33.37 -0.48 1.96
CA ASP A 326 34.38 -0.90 0.99
C ASP A 326 34.37 -0.03 -0.30
N MET A 327 33.48 0.99 -0.36
CA MET A 327 33.36 1.85 -1.54
C MET A 327 34.66 2.59 -1.89
N GLY A 328 35.51 2.85 -0.88
CA GLY A 328 36.79 3.51 -1.07
C GLY A 328 37.77 2.74 -1.96
N ASP A 329 37.57 1.44 -2.14
CA ASP A 329 38.42 0.55 -2.94
C ASP A 329 38.09 0.61 -4.45
N TYR A 330 37.03 1.37 -4.82
CA TYR A 330 36.54 1.45 -6.20
C TYR A 330 36.42 2.90 -6.67
N PRO A 331 36.67 3.17 -7.96
CA PRO A 331 36.41 4.49 -8.54
C PRO A 331 34.96 4.90 -8.39
N ALA A 332 34.69 6.19 -8.13
CA ALA A 332 33.33 6.68 -7.83
C ALA A 332 32.34 6.40 -8.99
N ASP A 333 32.80 6.50 -10.25
CA ASP A 333 31.97 6.18 -11.43
C ASP A 333 31.63 4.70 -11.57
N LYS A 334 32.25 3.84 -10.76
CA LYS A 334 31.96 2.40 -10.68
C LYS A 334 31.03 2.01 -9.53
N ILE A 335 30.43 2.98 -8.84
CA ILE A 335 29.58 2.71 -7.68
C ILE A 335 28.15 3.16 -7.95
N VAL A 336 27.21 2.26 -7.74
CA VAL A 336 25.77 2.53 -7.69
C VAL A 336 25.22 2.11 -6.33
N VAL A 337 24.62 3.04 -5.62
CA VAL A 337 23.96 2.79 -4.32
C VAL A 337 22.45 2.69 -4.54
N LEU A 338 21.85 1.55 -4.25
CA LEU A 338 20.40 1.38 -4.18
C LEU A 338 19.95 1.67 -2.76
N SER A 339 19.06 2.64 -2.59
CA SER A 339 18.70 3.17 -1.27
C SER A 339 17.20 3.24 -1.06
N THR A 340 16.75 2.90 0.15
CA THR A 340 15.41 3.24 0.64
C THR A 340 15.33 4.70 1.08
N GLY A 341 14.10 5.19 1.26
CA GLY A 341 13.87 6.53 1.79
C GLY A 341 13.48 7.56 0.74
N ALA A 342 13.05 7.12 -0.45
CA ALA A 342 12.57 8.01 -1.50
C ALA A 342 11.28 8.76 -1.12
N GLN A 343 10.57 8.33 -0.06
CA GLN A 343 9.39 8.99 0.50
C GLN A 343 9.70 9.94 1.66
N GLY A 344 10.99 10.14 1.97
CA GLY A 344 11.43 11.09 2.99
C GLY A 344 11.30 10.59 4.43
N GLU A 345 11.20 9.28 4.63
CA GLU A 345 11.14 8.67 5.96
C GLU A 345 12.39 9.05 6.77
N GLU A 346 12.21 9.56 7.97
CA GLU A 346 13.26 10.21 8.78
C GLU A 346 14.48 9.31 9.02
N PHE A 347 14.24 8.02 9.26
CA PHE A 347 15.30 7.06 9.57
C PHE A 347 15.78 6.24 8.38
N ALA A 348 15.23 6.47 7.20
CA ALA A 348 15.65 5.76 6.00
C ALA A 348 17.05 6.16 5.52
N ALA A 349 17.66 5.28 4.72
CA ALA A 349 19.06 5.45 4.33
C ALA A 349 19.31 6.76 3.56
N LEU A 350 18.43 7.12 2.62
CA LEU A 350 18.60 8.33 1.81
C LEU A 350 18.47 9.61 2.66
N MET A 351 17.53 9.68 3.62
CA MET A 351 17.42 10.82 4.52
C MET A 351 18.65 10.93 5.43
N ARG A 352 19.18 9.81 5.92
CA ARG A 352 20.44 9.82 6.70
C ARG A 352 21.62 10.32 5.90
N MET A 353 21.72 9.95 4.60
CA MET A 353 22.74 10.49 3.69
C MET A 353 22.55 12.01 3.49
N ALA A 354 21.32 12.45 3.23
CA ALA A 354 20.99 13.86 3.00
C ALA A 354 21.25 14.75 4.22
N THR A 355 21.21 14.19 5.45
CA THR A 355 21.40 14.89 6.72
C THR A 355 22.75 14.61 7.40
N ASP A 356 23.73 14.01 6.70
CA ASP A 356 25.05 13.62 7.21
C ASP A 356 25.03 12.66 8.41
N LYS A 357 23.94 11.91 8.56
CA LYS A 357 23.78 10.91 9.61
C LYS A 357 24.08 9.47 9.16
N HIS A 358 24.43 9.29 7.88
CA HIS A 358 24.80 7.97 7.37
C HIS A 358 26.25 7.64 7.75
N LYS A 359 26.48 6.41 8.24
CA LYS A 359 27.79 6.00 8.80
C LYS A 359 28.94 6.03 7.79
N PHE A 360 28.67 5.65 6.55
CA PHE A 360 29.68 5.41 5.53
C PHE A 360 29.54 6.31 4.29
N ILE A 361 28.39 6.92 4.06
CA ILE A 361 28.09 7.66 2.84
C ILE A 361 27.86 9.13 3.20
N THR A 362 28.75 9.99 2.72
CA THR A 362 28.58 11.44 2.69
C THR A 362 28.33 11.87 1.25
N LEU A 363 27.31 12.71 1.05
CA LEU A 363 26.98 13.25 -0.27
C LEU A 363 27.97 14.36 -0.66
N THR A 364 28.40 14.35 -1.92
CA THR A 364 29.28 15.36 -2.51
C THR A 364 28.70 15.87 -3.82
N GLU A 365 29.15 17.03 -4.29
CA GLU A 365 28.73 17.62 -5.58
C GLU A 365 29.02 16.75 -6.80
N ARG A 366 29.89 15.72 -6.67
CA ARG A 366 30.21 14.75 -7.72
C ARG A 366 29.20 13.60 -7.81
N ASP A 367 28.28 13.49 -6.84
CA ASP A 367 27.26 12.46 -6.81
C ASP A 367 26.06 12.83 -7.69
N THR A 368 25.42 11.83 -8.24
CA THR A 368 24.12 11.97 -8.89
C THR A 368 23.08 11.18 -8.12
N ILE A 369 22.02 11.85 -7.66
CA ILE A 369 20.89 11.20 -6.99
C ILE A 369 19.75 11.05 -7.99
N VAL A 370 19.26 9.84 -8.14
CA VAL A 370 18.08 9.51 -8.94
C VAL A 370 16.94 9.17 -7.99
N LEU A 371 15.89 10.00 -7.97
CA LEU A 371 14.66 9.73 -7.22
C LEU A 371 13.69 9.01 -8.15
N SER A 372 13.81 7.68 -8.16
CA SER A 372 13.00 6.77 -8.96
C SER A 372 11.71 6.37 -8.23
N SER A 373 10.95 7.39 -7.83
CA SER A 373 9.64 7.24 -7.16
C SER A 373 8.77 8.47 -7.41
N SER A 374 7.45 8.28 -7.42
CA SER A 374 6.49 9.37 -7.22
C SER A 374 6.30 9.64 -5.72
N VAL A 375 5.58 10.71 -5.40
CA VAL A 375 5.19 11.01 -4.02
C VAL A 375 3.90 10.24 -3.72
N ILE A 376 3.92 9.40 -2.71
CA ILE A 376 2.70 8.77 -2.20
C ILE A 376 1.86 9.85 -1.51
N PRO A 377 0.56 9.94 -1.78
CA PRO A 377 -0.33 10.86 -1.08
C PRO A 377 -0.18 10.77 0.44
N GLY A 378 0.02 11.93 1.08
CA GLY A 378 0.32 12.04 2.52
C GLY A 378 1.81 12.16 2.88
N ASN A 379 2.73 11.90 1.96
CA ASN A 379 4.18 12.02 2.17
C ASN A 379 4.79 13.31 1.60
N GLU A 380 3.97 14.25 1.12
CA GLU A 380 4.41 15.46 0.41
C GLU A 380 5.43 16.27 1.23
N ILE A 381 5.14 16.49 2.52
CA ILE A 381 6.01 17.26 3.43
C ILE A 381 7.34 16.53 3.66
N ALA A 382 7.31 15.22 3.86
CA ALA A 382 8.51 14.41 4.10
C ALA A 382 9.42 14.39 2.85
N VAL A 383 8.84 14.21 1.67
CA VAL A 383 9.57 14.25 0.40
C VAL A 383 10.13 15.65 0.11
N GLN A 384 9.39 16.72 0.45
CA GLN A 384 9.90 18.08 0.33
C GLN A 384 11.12 18.29 1.23
N LYS A 385 11.06 17.89 2.50
CA LYS A 385 12.20 17.96 3.44
C LYS A 385 13.41 17.18 2.90
N LEU A 386 13.19 15.97 2.37
CA LEU A 386 14.26 15.18 1.76
C LEU A 386 14.92 15.94 0.60
N LYS A 387 14.13 16.45 -0.35
CA LYS A 387 14.64 17.22 -1.47
C LYS A 387 15.43 18.43 -1.02
N ASP A 388 14.91 19.22 -0.08
CA ASP A 388 15.61 20.40 0.45
C ASP A 388 16.99 20.04 1.05
N ASN A 389 17.07 18.93 1.80
CA ASN A 389 18.35 18.47 2.35
C ASN A 389 19.32 18.00 1.28
N ILE A 390 18.83 17.28 0.25
CA ILE A 390 19.64 16.83 -0.88
C ILE A 390 20.18 18.04 -1.67
N TYR A 391 19.34 18.99 -2.04
CA TYR A 391 19.74 20.17 -2.82
C TYR A 391 20.74 21.07 -2.07
N ARG A 392 20.72 21.11 -0.73
CA ARG A 392 21.76 21.80 0.07
C ARG A 392 23.15 21.19 -0.08
N LYS A 393 23.27 19.97 -0.61
CA LYS A 393 24.57 19.30 -0.88
C LYS A 393 25.16 19.62 -2.26
N ASN A 394 24.48 20.45 -3.05
CA ASN A 394 24.86 20.78 -4.43
C ASN A 394 25.05 19.56 -5.34
N VAL A 395 24.37 18.46 -5.05
CA VAL A 395 24.39 17.24 -5.88
C VAL A 395 23.48 17.37 -7.08
N ARG A 396 23.78 16.66 -8.16
CA ARG A 396 22.88 16.54 -9.32
C ARG A 396 21.69 15.66 -8.92
N VAL A 397 20.45 16.13 -9.15
CA VAL A 397 19.23 15.37 -8.87
C VAL A 397 18.45 15.13 -10.15
N VAL A 398 18.11 13.87 -10.40
CA VAL A 398 17.20 13.42 -11.46
C VAL A 398 15.96 12.84 -10.80
N ASN A 399 14.78 13.26 -11.24
CA ASN A 399 13.51 12.78 -10.71
C ASN A 399 12.47 12.63 -11.84
N TYR A 400 11.32 12.05 -11.54
CA TYR A 400 10.26 11.75 -12.52
C TYR A 400 9.70 12.98 -13.26
N ARG A 401 9.95 14.20 -12.78
CA ARG A 401 9.57 15.44 -13.48
C ARG A 401 10.62 15.88 -14.51
N SER A 402 11.86 15.45 -14.34
CA SER A 402 12.98 15.86 -15.22
C SER A 402 13.38 14.78 -16.22
N ALA A 403 13.04 13.51 -15.96
CA ALA A 403 13.33 12.37 -16.84
C ALA A 403 12.36 11.22 -16.52
N SER A 404 12.18 10.29 -17.45
CA SER A 404 11.36 9.08 -17.26
C SER A 404 12.08 8.07 -16.35
N VAL A 405 12.21 8.41 -15.06
CA VAL A 405 12.88 7.53 -14.07
C VAL A 405 11.90 6.81 -13.15
N HIS A 406 10.60 7.00 -13.35
CA HIS A 406 9.55 6.34 -12.56
C HIS A 406 8.25 6.24 -13.35
N SER A 407 7.63 5.07 -13.27
CA SER A 407 6.24 4.80 -13.62
C SER A 407 5.52 4.24 -12.40
N SER A 408 4.22 4.52 -12.28
CA SER A 408 3.36 3.97 -11.23
C SER A 408 3.17 2.47 -11.40
N GLY A 409 2.89 1.77 -10.30
CA GLY A 409 2.41 0.37 -10.34
C GLY A 409 0.92 0.25 -10.65
N HIS A 410 0.18 1.38 -10.69
CA HIS A 410 -1.26 1.43 -10.89
C HIS A 410 -1.58 2.06 -12.24
N GLY A 411 -2.59 1.51 -12.91
CA GLY A 411 -3.09 2.00 -14.19
C GLY A 411 -3.84 3.33 -14.05
N ASN A 412 -3.72 4.17 -15.07
CA ASN A 412 -4.50 5.38 -15.20
C ASN A 412 -5.93 5.08 -15.71
N ALA A 413 -6.78 6.10 -15.81
CA ALA A 413 -8.18 5.98 -16.22
C ALA A 413 -8.40 5.19 -17.52
N GLY A 414 -7.53 5.36 -18.52
CA GLY A 414 -7.59 4.64 -19.80
C GLY A 414 -7.37 3.15 -19.63
N GLU A 415 -6.37 2.75 -18.83
CA GLU A 415 -6.07 1.34 -18.54
C GLU A 415 -7.20 0.68 -17.75
N LEU A 416 -7.72 1.35 -16.72
CA LEU A 416 -8.83 0.85 -15.91
C LEU A 416 -10.10 0.65 -16.74
N ASN A 417 -10.38 1.59 -17.65
CA ASN A 417 -11.50 1.47 -18.57
C ASN A 417 -11.28 0.34 -19.59
N TRP A 418 -10.05 0.15 -20.08
CA TRP A 418 -9.71 -0.97 -20.96
C TRP A 418 -9.94 -2.31 -20.25
N ILE A 419 -9.47 -2.48 -19.01
CA ILE A 419 -9.69 -3.67 -18.18
C ILE A 419 -11.19 -3.94 -18.02
N ARG A 420 -11.98 -2.92 -17.65
CA ARG A 420 -13.43 -3.05 -17.53
C ARG A 420 -14.07 -3.55 -18.83
N GLN A 421 -13.64 -2.99 -19.99
CA GLN A 421 -14.16 -3.42 -21.30
C GLN A 421 -13.75 -4.85 -21.65
N ALA A 422 -12.55 -5.28 -21.30
CA ALA A 422 -12.07 -6.63 -21.50
C ALA A 422 -12.82 -7.64 -20.62
N VAL A 423 -13.00 -7.34 -19.32
CA VAL A 423 -13.69 -8.21 -18.34
C VAL A 423 -15.20 -8.27 -18.58
N LYS A 424 -15.83 -7.20 -19.09
CA LYS A 424 -17.27 -7.10 -19.36
C LYS A 424 -18.16 -7.42 -18.14
N PRO A 425 -17.90 -6.82 -16.97
CA PRO A 425 -18.67 -7.11 -15.77
C PRO A 425 -20.09 -6.53 -15.88
N LYS A 426 -21.03 -7.14 -15.14
CA LYS A 426 -22.35 -6.55 -14.96
C LYS A 426 -22.33 -5.38 -13.99
N PHE A 427 -21.56 -5.48 -12.90
CA PHE A 427 -21.41 -4.45 -11.88
C PHE A 427 -19.94 -4.03 -11.72
N LEU A 428 -19.71 -2.76 -11.36
CA LEU A 428 -18.39 -2.21 -11.07
C LEU A 428 -18.34 -1.68 -9.63
N ILE A 429 -17.30 -2.09 -8.89
CA ILE A 429 -17.04 -1.64 -7.52
C ILE A 429 -15.59 -1.13 -7.48
N PRO A 430 -15.38 0.19 -7.64
CA PRO A 430 -14.07 0.80 -7.49
C PRO A 430 -13.56 0.63 -6.05
N VAL A 431 -12.30 0.20 -5.88
CA VAL A 431 -11.63 0.05 -4.59
C VAL A 431 -10.22 0.62 -4.66
N HIS A 432 -9.46 0.55 -3.59
CA HIS A 432 -8.06 0.98 -3.50
C HIS A 432 -7.85 2.45 -3.91
N GLY A 433 -8.10 3.36 -2.98
CA GLY A 433 -7.90 4.80 -3.20
C GLY A 433 -8.72 5.68 -2.28
N HIS A 434 -8.45 6.98 -2.34
CA HIS A 434 -9.30 7.98 -1.71
C HIS A 434 -10.66 8.04 -2.42
N HIS A 435 -11.69 8.50 -1.74
CA HIS A 435 -13.04 8.55 -2.28
C HIS A 435 -13.13 9.28 -3.64
N TYR A 436 -12.30 10.31 -3.87
CA TYR A 436 -12.28 11.00 -5.16
C TYR A 436 -11.72 10.15 -6.30
N HIS A 437 -10.74 9.26 -6.04
CA HIS A 437 -10.24 8.31 -7.03
C HIS A 437 -11.35 7.34 -7.47
N LEU A 438 -12.11 6.80 -6.49
CA LEU A 438 -13.23 5.91 -6.78
C LEU A 438 -14.31 6.61 -7.60
N LYS A 439 -14.59 7.89 -7.31
CA LYS A 439 -15.51 8.71 -8.10
C LYS A 439 -14.99 8.98 -9.51
N SER A 440 -13.70 9.26 -9.66
CA SER A 440 -13.06 9.44 -10.98
C SER A 440 -13.18 8.18 -11.81
N HIS A 441 -12.94 7.00 -11.21
CA HIS A 441 -13.14 5.71 -11.87
C HIS A 441 -14.59 5.51 -12.33
N MET A 442 -15.56 5.83 -11.45
CA MET A 442 -16.98 5.80 -11.82
C MET A 442 -17.28 6.75 -13.01
N TYR A 443 -16.78 7.99 -12.97
CA TYR A 443 -17.03 8.96 -14.05
C TYR A 443 -16.46 8.47 -15.38
N THR A 444 -15.22 7.98 -15.39
CA THR A 444 -14.61 7.39 -16.59
C THR A 444 -15.43 6.20 -17.12
N ALA A 445 -15.90 5.32 -16.25
CA ALA A 445 -16.74 4.20 -16.68
C ALA A 445 -18.07 4.67 -17.32
N VAL A 446 -18.75 5.65 -16.71
CA VAL A 446 -20.02 6.21 -17.22
C VAL A 446 -19.81 6.93 -18.55
N GLU A 447 -18.78 7.75 -18.68
CA GLU A 447 -18.41 8.44 -19.92
C GLU A 447 -18.12 7.46 -21.07
N ASN A 448 -17.64 6.26 -20.74
CA ASN A 448 -17.40 5.16 -21.68
C ASN A 448 -18.58 4.18 -21.76
N GLY A 449 -19.79 4.62 -21.43
CA GLY A 449 -21.05 3.91 -21.68
C GLY A 449 -21.43 2.85 -20.65
N PHE A 450 -20.76 2.76 -19.49
CA PHE A 450 -21.18 1.83 -18.45
C PHE A 450 -22.37 2.39 -17.65
N PRO A 451 -23.43 1.60 -17.39
CA PRO A 451 -24.62 2.09 -16.68
C PRO A 451 -24.27 2.57 -15.26
N LYS A 452 -24.63 3.80 -14.93
CA LYS A 452 -24.35 4.40 -13.61
C LYS A 452 -24.95 3.60 -12.45
N ASP A 453 -26.16 3.06 -12.64
CA ASP A 453 -26.87 2.29 -11.62
C ASP A 453 -26.21 0.92 -11.34
N ASN A 454 -25.29 0.49 -12.21
CA ASN A 454 -24.50 -0.73 -12.03
C ASN A 454 -23.16 -0.45 -11.35
N ILE A 455 -22.94 0.73 -10.78
CA ILE A 455 -21.71 1.10 -10.07
C ILE A 455 -22.01 1.38 -8.60
N ALA A 456 -21.34 0.66 -7.70
CA ALA A 456 -21.33 0.97 -6.28
C ALA A 456 -19.99 1.59 -5.90
N VAL A 457 -19.98 2.86 -5.49
CA VAL A 457 -18.78 3.53 -4.96
C VAL A 457 -18.84 3.46 -3.44
N PRO A 458 -18.04 2.58 -2.80
CA PRO A 458 -18.13 2.33 -1.37
C PRO A 458 -17.37 3.35 -0.51
N ASP A 459 -17.74 3.39 0.75
CA ASP A 459 -16.89 3.81 1.87
C ASP A 459 -16.41 2.57 2.65
N ASN A 460 -15.44 2.73 3.55
CA ASN A 460 -14.99 1.64 4.41
C ASN A 460 -16.18 1.04 5.20
N GLY A 461 -16.26 -0.28 5.17
CA GLY A 461 -17.33 -1.04 5.83
C GLY A 461 -18.68 -1.03 5.09
N SER A 462 -18.80 -0.45 3.90
CA SER A 462 -20.06 -0.51 3.12
C SER A 462 -20.44 -1.95 2.82
N LEU A 463 -21.72 -2.29 3.08
CA LEU A 463 -22.30 -3.58 2.72
C LEU A 463 -22.97 -3.44 1.35
N ILE A 464 -22.40 -4.08 0.35
CA ILE A 464 -22.90 -4.08 -1.03
C ILE A 464 -23.42 -5.47 -1.35
N ASP A 465 -24.72 -5.61 -1.49
CA ASP A 465 -25.32 -6.88 -1.87
C ASP A 465 -25.58 -6.91 -3.38
N ILE A 466 -25.25 -8.01 -4.02
CA ILE A 466 -25.72 -8.32 -5.37
C ILE A 466 -26.81 -9.39 -5.22
N LYS A 467 -28.06 -9.03 -5.50
CA LYS A 467 -29.22 -9.92 -5.32
C LYS A 467 -29.72 -10.43 -6.67
N ASN A 468 -29.99 -11.75 -6.72
CA ASN A 468 -30.48 -12.41 -7.93
C ASN A 468 -29.63 -12.16 -9.18
N GLY A 469 -28.37 -11.74 -9.00
CA GLY A 469 -27.48 -11.32 -10.10
C GLY A 469 -27.98 -10.08 -10.86
N THR A 470 -28.96 -9.33 -10.36
CA THR A 470 -29.59 -8.20 -11.10
C THR A 470 -29.68 -6.90 -10.34
N GLU A 471 -29.66 -6.94 -9.03
CA GLU A 471 -29.82 -5.79 -8.16
C GLU A 471 -28.52 -5.51 -7.40
N LEU A 472 -28.22 -4.23 -7.15
CA LEU A 472 -26.99 -3.77 -6.45
C LEU A 472 -27.36 -2.84 -5.27
N PRO A 473 -28.11 -3.29 -4.24
CA PRO A 473 -28.39 -2.47 -3.09
C PRO A 473 -27.15 -2.26 -2.23
N VAL A 474 -26.91 -1.01 -1.84
CA VAL A 474 -25.93 -0.63 -0.82
C VAL A 474 -26.69 -0.31 0.47
N HIS A 475 -26.35 -1.01 1.55
CA HIS A 475 -27.01 -0.83 2.83
C HIS A 475 -26.62 0.50 3.48
N LYS A 476 -27.50 1.04 4.31
CA LYS A 476 -27.21 2.24 5.14
C LYS A 476 -26.30 1.89 6.32
N GLU A 477 -26.50 0.72 6.87
CA GLU A 477 -25.65 0.16 7.92
C GLU A 477 -24.30 -0.22 7.33
N LYS A 478 -23.24 0.00 8.11
CA LYS A 478 -21.88 -0.37 7.75
C LYS A 478 -21.32 -1.38 8.72
N ALA A 479 -20.44 -2.24 8.23
CA ALA A 479 -19.56 -3.02 9.09
C ALA A 479 -18.72 -2.08 9.96
N PRO A 480 -18.32 -2.50 11.19
CA PRO A 480 -17.40 -1.73 12.01
C PRO A 480 -16.16 -1.33 11.20
N ASN A 481 -15.89 -0.03 11.11
CA ASN A 481 -14.85 0.54 10.25
C ASN A 481 -13.93 1.53 10.97
N ASP A 482 -14.02 1.63 12.29
CA ASP A 482 -13.09 2.42 13.09
C ASP A 482 -11.67 1.88 12.92
N ILE A 483 -10.69 2.78 12.93
CA ILE A 483 -9.29 2.40 12.77
C ILE A 483 -8.77 1.65 14.01
N ILE A 484 -8.02 0.58 13.79
CA ILE A 484 -7.31 -0.14 14.85
C ILE A 484 -5.85 0.30 14.83
N MET A 485 -5.40 0.88 15.94
CA MET A 485 -4.04 1.39 16.08
C MET A 485 -3.10 0.32 16.64
N VAL A 486 -1.86 0.30 16.18
CA VAL A 486 -0.80 -0.60 16.66
C VAL A 486 0.38 0.20 17.18
N ASP A 487 0.79 -0.08 18.42
CA ASP A 487 2.01 0.40 19.07
C ASP A 487 2.96 -0.79 19.30
N GLY A 488 3.98 -0.92 18.49
CA GLY A 488 4.88 -2.09 18.51
C GLY A 488 4.14 -3.40 18.23
N PHE A 489 3.94 -4.21 19.27
CA PHE A 489 3.20 -5.49 19.19
C PHE A 489 1.80 -5.41 19.80
N THR A 490 1.40 -4.27 20.35
CA THR A 490 0.14 -4.11 21.07
C THR A 490 -0.96 -3.56 20.15
N VAL A 491 -2.08 -4.27 20.08
CA VAL A 491 -3.25 -3.91 19.27
C VAL A 491 -4.43 -3.58 20.18
N GLY A 492 -5.13 -2.48 19.93
CA GLY A 492 -6.49 -2.25 20.48
C GLY A 492 -6.72 -1.01 21.35
N ALA A 493 -7.93 -0.93 21.91
CA ALA A 493 -8.56 0.26 22.52
C ALA A 493 -7.89 0.85 23.78
N LYS A 494 -7.02 0.13 24.48
CA LYS A 494 -6.23 0.70 25.59
C LYS A 494 -5.31 1.84 25.15
N GLN A 495 -5.09 1.96 23.86
CA GLN A 495 -4.21 2.95 23.25
C GLN A 495 -4.82 4.36 23.17
N GLU A 496 -6.14 4.51 23.12
CA GLU A 496 -6.75 5.86 23.08
C GLU A 496 -6.41 6.69 24.33
N VAL A 497 -6.43 6.06 25.51
CA VAL A 497 -6.06 6.73 26.76
C VAL A 497 -4.57 7.06 26.76
N VAL A 498 -3.73 6.08 26.37
CA VAL A 498 -2.28 6.26 26.28
C VAL A 498 -1.92 7.32 25.23
N LEU A 499 -2.59 7.31 24.09
CA LEU A 499 -2.39 8.29 23.02
C LEU A 499 -2.76 9.69 23.48
N ARG A 500 -3.90 9.86 24.14
CA ARG A 500 -4.33 11.14 24.73
C ARG A 500 -3.33 11.65 25.76
N ASP A 501 -2.81 10.76 26.60
CA ASP A 501 -1.82 11.14 27.61
C ASP A 501 -0.47 11.50 26.99
N ARG A 502 0.00 10.73 25.97
CA ARG A 502 1.19 11.05 25.18
C ARG A 502 1.05 12.39 24.43
N LEU A 503 -0.12 12.65 23.80
CA LEU A 503 -0.42 13.95 23.17
C LEU A 503 -0.39 15.10 24.19
N SER A 504 -0.99 14.89 25.36
CA SER A 504 -0.97 15.88 26.45
C SER A 504 0.45 16.19 26.93
N LEU A 505 1.31 15.16 27.04
CA LEU A 505 2.72 15.32 27.39
C LEU A 505 3.50 16.04 26.29
N ALA A 506 3.32 15.66 25.03
CA ALA A 506 3.97 16.31 23.89
C ALA A 506 3.62 17.80 23.76
N GLN A 507 2.36 18.17 24.00
CA GLN A 507 1.89 19.55 23.97
C GLN A 507 2.42 20.37 25.14
N ARG A 508 2.69 19.77 26.30
CA ARG A 508 3.16 20.46 27.53
C ARG A 508 4.67 20.62 27.62
N ARG A 509 5.46 20.11 26.66
CA ARG A 509 6.94 20.22 26.62
C ARG A 509 7.61 19.88 27.96
N TYR A 510 7.31 18.73 28.57
CA TYR A 510 8.03 18.25 29.73
C TYR A 510 9.38 17.69 29.31
N VAL A 511 10.47 18.34 29.74
CA VAL A 511 11.84 17.83 29.64
C VAL A 511 12.15 17.12 30.94
N CYS A 512 12.16 15.79 30.97
CA CYS A 512 12.68 15.02 32.10
C CYS A 512 14.21 14.96 32.01
N TYR A 513 14.90 15.74 32.86
CA TYR A 513 16.34 15.56 33.08
C TYR A 513 16.57 14.34 33.97
N HIS A 514 17.07 13.24 33.42
CA HIS A 514 17.61 12.13 34.22
C HIS A 514 19.03 12.51 34.64
N ARG A 515 19.21 12.87 35.90
CA ARG A 515 20.53 13.08 36.52
C ARG A 515 21.04 11.69 36.93
N HIS A 516 21.95 11.11 36.17
CA HIS A 516 22.74 10.01 36.67
C HIS A 516 23.65 10.53 37.80
N ARG A 517 23.50 9.97 38.99
CA ARG A 517 24.47 10.03 40.07
C ARG A 517 25.47 8.90 39.93
#